data_9f5be9154a1cddc66740f74f126975f0
#
_entry.id   9f5be9154a1cddc66740f74f126975f0
#
_cell.length_a   1.000
_cell.length_b   1.000
_cell.length_c   1.000
_cell.angle_alpha   90.00
_cell.angle_beta   90.00
_cell.angle_gamma   90.00
#
_symmetry.space_group_name_H-M   'P 1'
#
loop_
_entity.id
_entity.type
_entity.pdbx_description
1 polymer ?
#
loop_
_entity_poly.entity_id
_entity_poly.type
_entity_poly.pdbx_seq_one_letter_code
_entity_poly.pdbx_strand_id
1 'polypeptide(L)'
;MKISEQIQHVIHAVEVGRYSRWLQLLPLAVAVVALAVIYDLSAYRGFSAPEAMDSAQVARNLAEGKGYTTDFIRPFSVFLIQKHNHEIHAGEIQMTNAVDFAELDGGHPDLANAPVYPAVLAGLMKVWPPDWKVQLRAPFWSEGGRFMRYQPEFHVAIFNQLLLLVAVALTFLLTLKLFDAPAAWLTALMTLGADLLWKFSVSGQSSLLLLLIFLGLAWCLVKAEELGRAENPQVRKLFILAITAGVLVGVGMLTRYAFGWVIVPVVIFLTLFGGVRRPGLAVAAFLAFGLAVLPWIIRNFAVSGTLFGTAGYAVVEGTFAFPGSRLMQSVNPDLSTAFWVRPYLAKLLINVRNILQSDLLRIGGSWVAVLFFAGLLLGLRNIAARRMRYFTMMCLGVFIVVQAMGRTQLTTISSDLSSENLLVLLTPFVVIFGIAFFLTLLNQMKTPTPQVRLGVIVLMVAVSCQTFIANLLPPKSSPVAYPPYYPPEIQKVSDWMRPDELMMSDIPWAVAWYGDHQCVWTTANSQYEFFQFNDYVKDVRGLYLTLNTLDQKLFTECLQGGVDSWGNFVLKTVAANQIPPQFPLKVAPYGLLSGLFLTDRQRWEAQ
;
A
#
# COMPACT_ATOMS: atom_id res chain seq x y z
N MET A 1 12.14 8.73 -61.59
CA MET A 1 12.42 9.94 -60.80
C MET A 1 11.38 10.21 -59.72
N LYS A 2 10.06 10.33 -60.02
CA LYS A 2 9.02 10.68 -59.03
C LYS A 2 8.90 9.73 -57.82
N ILE A 3 9.13 8.42 -57.96
CA ILE A 3 9.01 7.45 -56.86
C ILE A 3 10.20 7.59 -55.88
N SER A 4 11.41 7.85 -56.36
CA SER A 4 12.59 8.07 -55.53
C SER A 4 12.47 9.36 -54.73
N GLU A 5 11.91 10.42 -55.28
CA GLU A 5 11.66 11.69 -54.57
C GLU A 5 10.57 11.53 -53.49
N GLN A 6 9.51 10.78 -53.79
CA GLN A 6 8.47 10.47 -52.80
C GLN A 6 9.04 9.63 -51.65
N ILE A 7 9.87 8.63 -51.93
CA ILE A 7 10.53 7.82 -50.89
C ILE A 7 11.48 8.68 -50.06
N GLN A 8 12.27 9.55 -50.69
CA GLN A 8 13.16 10.47 -49.96
C GLN A 8 12.35 11.48 -49.11
N HIS A 9 11.23 11.99 -49.61
CA HIS A 9 10.35 12.86 -48.84
C HIS A 9 9.74 12.14 -47.61
N VAL A 10 9.34 10.88 -47.78
CA VAL A 10 8.85 10.04 -46.66
C VAL A 10 9.98 9.74 -45.67
N ILE A 11 11.16 9.37 -46.14
CA ILE A 11 12.35 9.14 -45.30
C ILE A 11 12.70 10.42 -44.54
N HIS A 12 12.73 11.58 -45.19
CA HIS A 12 13.03 12.85 -44.52
C HIS A 12 11.93 13.26 -43.53
N ALA A 13 10.66 13.04 -43.86
CA ALA A 13 9.55 13.30 -42.93
C ALA A 13 9.56 12.36 -41.73
N VAL A 14 10.06 11.14 -41.90
CA VAL A 14 10.25 10.12 -40.83
C VAL A 14 11.50 10.42 -40.00
N GLU A 15 12.61 10.86 -40.58
CA GLU A 15 13.88 11.08 -39.85
C GLU A 15 13.94 12.45 -39.17
N VAL A 16 13.40 13.51 -39.77
CA VAL A 16 13.57 14.90 -39.31
C VAL A 16 12.24 15.61 -39.04
N GLY A 17 11.13 15.05 -39.50
CA GLY A 17 9.80 15.65 -39.44
C GLY A 17 9.11 15.49 -38.09
N ARG A 18 7.93 16.14 -37.98
CA ARG A 18 7.04 16.12 -36.80
C ARG A 18 6.64 14.69 -36.36
N TYR A 19 6.67 13.72 -37.30
CA TYR A 19 6.33 12.31 -37.08
C TYR A 19 7.51 11.47 -36.56
N SER A 20 8.75 11.92 -36.66
CA SER A 20 9.95 11.20 -36.21
C SER A 20 9.86 10.82 -34.73
N ARG A 21 9.38 11.75 -33.90
CA ARG A 21 9.20 11.48 -32.44
C ARG A 21 8.14 10.41 -32.17
N TRP A 22 7.05 10.40 -32.91
CA TRP A 22 5.98 9.39 -32.76
C TRP A 22 6.45 8.01 -33.20
N LEU A 23 7.23 7.93 -34.28
CA LEU A 23 7.81 6.69 -34.78
C LEU A 23 8.86 6.10 -33.83
N GLN A 24 9.55 6.92 -33.04
CA GLN A 24 10.47 6.47 -31.99
C GLN A 24 9.73 6.07 -30.70
N LEU A 25 8.65 6.78 -30.35
CA LEU A 25 7.88 6.50 -29.13
C LEU A 25 6.96 5.28 -29.28
N LEU A 26 6.46 4.99 -30.47
CA LEU A 26 5.55 3.87 -30.69
C LEU A 26 6.18 2.49 -30.40
N PRO A 27 7.38 2.15 -30.92
CA PRO A 27 8.04 0.90 -30.56
C PRO A 27 8.35 0.80 -29.06
N LEU A 28 8.72 1.91 -28.43
CA LEU A 28 8.96 1.96 -26.99
C LEU A 28 7.66 1.69 -26.22
N ALA A 29 6.55 2.31 -26.61
CA ALA A 29 5.25 2.06 -25.97
C ALA A 29 4.81 0.60 -26.14
N VAL A 30 4.97 0.04 -27.35
CA VAL A 30 4.68 -1.38 -27.63
C VAL A 30 5.55 -2.30 -26.77
N ALA A 31 6.85 -2.02 -26.65
CA ALA A 31 7.78 -2.81 -25.83
C ALA A 31 7.40 -2.76 -24.35
N VAL A 32 7.01 -1.60 -23.84
CA VAL A 32 6.58 -1.43 -22.45
C VAL A 32 5.25 -2.15 -22.18
N VAL A 33 4.28 -2.07 -23.09
CA VAL A 33 3.01 -2.81 -22.98
C VAL A 33 3.28 -4.32 -23.04
N ALA A 34 4.13 -4.78 -23.97
CA ALA A 34 4.52 -6.19 -24.03
C ALA A 34 5.19 -6.66 -22.74
N LEU A 35 6.07 -5.82 -22.14
CA LEU A 35 6.70 -6.09 -20.88
C LEU A 35 5.67 -6.24 -19.74
N ALA A 36 4.67 -5.35 -19.66
CA ALA A 36 3.60 -5.44 -18.69
C ALA A 36 2.79 -6.74 -18.86
N VAL A 37 2.41 -7.08 -20.09
CA VAL A 37 1.69 -8.33 -20.39
C VAL A 37 2.52 -9.56 -20.00
N ILE A 38 3.81 -9.59 -20.33
CA ILE A 38 4.71 -10.69 -19.96
C ILE A 38 4.82 -10.80 -18.44
N TYR A 39 4.94 -9.66 -17.74
CA TYR A 39 4.99 -9.62 -16.27
C TYR A 39 3.69 -10.17 -15.66
N ASP A 40 2.53 -9.78 -16.17
CA ASP A 40 1.24 -10.26 -15.68
C ASP A 40 1.06 -11.76 -15.92
N LEU A 41 1.50 -12.27 -17.07
CA LEU A 41 1.44 -13.70 -17.36
C LEU A 41 2.37 -14.52 -16.45
N SER A 42 3.52 -13.96 -16.05
CA SER A 42 4.53 -14.69 -15.28
C SER A 42 4.40 -14.49 -13.76
N ALA A 43 4.09 -13.29 -13.29
CA ALA A 43 4.24 -12.89 -11.88
C ALA A 43 2.93 -12.45 -11.20
N TYR A 44 1.87 -12.10 -11.94
CA TYR A 44 0.61 -11.69 -11.34
C TYR A 44 -0.10 -12.85 -10.63
N ARG A 45 -0.51 -12.64 -9.36
CA ARG A 45 -1.15 -13.65 -8.51
C ARG A 45 -2.32 -13.14 -7.69
N GLY A 46 -2.87 -11.96 -8.03
CA GLY A 46 -3.89 -11.29 -7.24
C GLY A 46 -3.35 -10.55 -6.02
N PHE A 47 -4.25 -10.07 -5.19
CA PHE A 47 -3.89 -9.35 -3.97
C PHE A 47 -3.37 -10.31 -2.91
N SER A 48 -2.18 -10.07 -2.42
CA SER A 48 -1.59 -10.83 -1.31
C SER A 48 -1.62 -10.06 0.01
N ALA A 49 -1.77 -8.73 -0.05
CA ALA A 49 -1.75 -7.85 1.10
C ALA A 49 -3.16 -7.57 1.63
N PRO A 50 -3.42 -7.78 2.94
CA PRO A 50 -4.71 -7.49 3.56
C PRO A 50 -5.19 -6.06 3.33
N GLU A 51 -4.27 -5.10 3.41
CA GLU A 51 -4.57 -3.67 3.28
C GLU A 51 -5.05 -3.31 1.86
N ALA A 52 -4.62 -4.07 0.85
CA ALA A 52 -5.09 -3.88 -0.52
C ALA A 52 -6.57 -4.27 -0.65
N MET A 53 -6.96 -5.41 -0.09
CA MET A 53 -8.35 -5.88 -0.08
C MET A 53 -9.23 -4.97 0.76
N ASP A 54 -8.76 -4.55 1.94
CA ASP A 54 -9.46 -3.62 2.82
C ASP A 54 -9.73 -2.28 2.12
N SER A 55 -8.72 -1.66 1.52
CA SER A 55 -8.90 -0.42 0.76
C SER A 55 -9.81 -0.59 -0.47
N ALA A 56 -9.70 -1.71 -1.17
CA ALA A 56 -10.51 -2.00 -2.36
C ALA A 56 -11.97 -2.29 -2.00
N GLN A 57 -12.24 -2.94 -0.87
CA GLN A 57 -13.58 -3.18 -0.36
C GLN A 57 -14.27 -1.87 0.03
N VAL A 58 -13.59 -0.96 0.75
CA VAL A 58 -14.10 0.39 1.03
C VAL A 58 -14.39 1.15 -0.28
N ALA A 59 -13.53 1.00 -1.29
CA ALA A 59 -13.74 1.59 -2.61
C ALA A 59 -15.01 1.05 -3.29
N ARG A 60 -15.30 -0.25 -3.17
CA ARG A 60 -16.55 -0.84 -3.67
C ARG A 60 -17.76 -0.23 -2.99
N ASN A 61 -17.79 -0.18 -1.65
CA ASN A 61 -18.88 0.43 -0.90
C ASN A 61 -19.10 1.89 -1.32
N LEU A 62 -18.03 2.64 -1.50
CA LEU A 62 -18.11 4.01 -1.98
C LEU A 62 -18.64 4.10 -3.43
N ALA A 63 -18.24 3.17 -4.31
CA ALA A 63 -18.73 3.10 -5.70
C ALA A 63 -20.21 2.76 -5.76
N GLU A 64 -20.71 1.91 -4.87
CA GLU A 64 -22.11 1.50 -4.74
C GLU A 64 -22.98 2.53 -4.01
N GLY A 65 -22.40 3.61 -3.46
CA GLY A 65 -23.14 4.65 -2.77
C GLY A 65 -23.45 4.34 -1.29
N LYS A 66 -22.83 3.29 -0.72
CA LYS A 66 -22.92 2.93 0.70
C LYS A 66 -22.14 3.88 1.63
N GLY A 67 -21.50 4.94 1.07
CA GLY A 67 -20.66 5.88 1.81
C GLY A 67 -19.26 5.33 2.13
N TYR A 68 -18.55 6.01 3.03
CA TYR A 68 -17.21 5.58 3.46
C TYR A 68 -17.32 4.57 4.60
N THR A 69 -17.80 3.39 4.26
CA THR A 69 -18.08 2.25 5.15
C THR A 69 -17.21 1.05 4.81
N THR A 70 -17.05 0.15 5.78
CA THR A 70 -16.29 -1.09 5.61
C THR A 70 -17.12 -2.29 6.05
N ASP A 71 -16.96 -3.41 5.34
CA ASP A 71 -17.48 -4.72 5.72
C ASP A 71 -16.41 -5.54 6.48
N PHE A 72 -15.18 -5.05 6.54
CA PHE A 72 -14.13 -5.56 7.42
C PHE A 72 -14.16 -4.83 8.78
N ILE A 73 -14.73 -5.46 9.78
CA ILE A 73 -14.92 -4.89 11.10
C ILE A 73 -13.78 -5.32 12.03
N ARG A 74 -13.09 -4.32 12.59
CA ARG A 74 -12.09 -4.54 13.64
C ARG A 74 -12.77 -4.39 15.00
N PRO A 75 -12.66 -5.37 15.94
CA PRO A 75 -13.21 -5.22 17.28
C PRO A 75 -12.78 -3.91 17.97
N PHE A 76 -11.53 -3.50 17.77
CA PHE A 76 -11.02 -2.24 18.29
C PHE A 76 -11.72 -0.99 17.71
N SER A 77 -12.19 -1.01 16.46
CA SER A 77 -12.94 0.11 15.90
C SER A 77 -14.31 0.26 16.59
N VAL A 78 -14.94 -0.87 16.92
CA VAL A 78 -16.18 -0.90 17.70
C VAL A 78 -15.96 -0.30 19.09
N PHE A 79 -14.89 -0.73 19.78
CA PHE A 79 -14.51 -0.17 21.07
C PHE A 79 -14.32 1.35 21.04
N LEU A 80 -13.65 1.89 20.03
CA LEU A 80 -13.42 3.33 19.92
C LEU A 80 -14.74 4.11 19.76
N ILE A 81 -15.66 3.60 18.93
CA ILE A 81 -16.97 4.21 18.71
C ILE A 81 -17.81 4.14 19.99
N GLN A 82 -17.91 2.98 20.64
CA GLN A 82 -18.64 2.81 21.89
C GLN A 82 -18.10 3.74 22.97
N LYS A 83 -16.77 3.77 23.15
CA LYS A 83 -16.15 4.66 24.12
C LYS A 83 -16.48 6.13 23.85
N HIS A 84 -16.41 6.57 22.60
CA HIS A 84 -16.72 7.95 22.21
C HIS A 84 -18.19 8.28 22.46
N ASN A 85 -19.11 7.39 22.08
CA ASN A 85 -20.53 7.55 22.34
C ASN A 85 -20.83 7.64 23.84
N HIS A 86 -20.22 6.81 24.66
CA HIS A 86 -20.35 6.90 26.12
C HIS A 86 -19.82 8.22 26.68
N GLU A 87 -18.67 8.72 26.18
CA GLU A 87 -18.08 10.00 26.61
C GLU A 87 -18.99 11.19 26.25
N ILE A 88 -19.63 11.18 25.08
CA ILE A 88 -20.55 12.25 24.66
C ILE A 88 -21.85 12.21 25.49
N HIS A 89 -22.40 11.02 25.75
CA HIS A 89 -23.69 10.86 26.42
C HIS A 89 -23.60 10.71 27.95
N ALA A 90 -22.39 10.77 28.52
CA ALA A 90 -22.19 10.64 29.98
C ALA A 90 -22.91 11.73 30.82
N GLY A 91 -23.49 12.74 30.20
CA GLY A 91 -24.26 13.81 30.83
C GLY A 91 -25.74 13.87 30.41
N GLU A 92 -26.19 13.08 29.45
CA GLU A 92 -27.58 13.13 28.92
C GLU A 92 -28.34 11.84 29.25
N ILE A 93 -29.42 11.99 29.98
CA ILE A 93 -30.42 10.95 30.15
C ILE A 93 -31.05 10.68 28.78
N GLN A 94 -30.75 9.53 28.23
CA GLN A 94 -31.40 8.83 27.13
C GLN A 94 -32.40 9.65 26.29
N MET A 95 -31.94 10.35 25.28
CA MET A 95 -32.71 10.65 24.08
C MET A 95 -32.04 9.98 22.89
N THR A 96 -32.38 8.74 22.71
CA THR A 96 -31.89 7.81 21.73
C THR A 96 -32.55 8.02 20.39
N ASN A 97 -31.89 8.72 19.48
CA ASN A 97 -32.04 8.57 18.03
C ASN A 97 -30.73 8.80 17.29
N ALA A 98 -29.58 8.80 17.98
CA ALA A 98 -28.29 8.73 17.30
C ALA A 98 -28.05 7.29 16.86
N VAL A 99 -27.78 7.09 15.57
CA VAL A 99 -27.38 5.78 15.03
C VAL A 99 -26.10 5.35 15.76
N ASP A 100 -26.21 4.34 16.63
CA ASP A 100 -25.04 3.76 17.27
C ASP A 100 -24.37 2.79 16.31
N PHE A 101 -23.35 3.27 15.59
CA PHE A 101 -22.59 2.44 14.66
C PHE A 101 -21.90 1.25 15.34
N ALA A 102 -21.81 1.21 16.66
CA ALA A 102 -21.26 0.09 17.39
C ALA A 102 -22.18 -1.13 17.38
N GLU A 103 -23.50 -0.96 17.26
CA GLU A 103 -24.45 -2.06 17.13
C GLU A 103 -24.44 -2.76 15.78
N LEU A 104 -23.70 -2.23 14.79
CA LEU A 104 -23.50 -2.81 13.45
C LEU A 104 -24.80 -3.12 12.67
N ASP A 105 -25.87 -2.40 12.97
CA ASP A 105 -27.14 -2.48 12.24
C ASP A 105 -27.12 -1.55 11.01
N GLY A 106 -26.17 -1.81 10.12
CA GLY A 106 -25.95 -0.98 8.92
C GLY A 106 -24.49 -1.00 8.49
N GLY A 107 -24.07 -0.01 7.70
CA GLY A 107 -22.69 0.12 7.24
C GLY A 107 -21.78 0.62 8.35
N HIS A 108 -20.78 -0.16 8.76
CA HIS A 108 -19.78 0.25 9.73
C HIS A 108 -18.84 1.32 9.14
N PRO A 109 -18.65 2.50 9.80
CA PRO A 109 -17.77 3.53 9.28
C PRO A 109 -16.31 3.05 9.28
N ASP A 110 -15.62 3.20 8.17
CA ASP A 110 -14.19 2.87 8.13
C ASP A 110 -13.36 3.91 8.92
N LEU A 111 -12.53 3.42 9.82
CA LEU A 111 -11.62 4.19 10.67
C LEU A 111 -10.14 3.85 10.45
N ALA A 112 -9.84 2.94 9.54
CA ALA A 112 -8.48 2.47 9.30
C ALA A 112 -7.86 3.09 8.05
N ASN A 113 -8.61 3.19 6.95
CA ASN A 113 -8.08 3.62 5.68
C ASN A 113 -8.09 5.14 5.52
N ALA A 114 -7.06 5.67 4.89
CA ALA A 114 -7.02 7.05 4.42
C ALA A 114 -7.85 7.18 3.13
N PRO A 115 -8.59 8.31 2.89
CA PRO A 115 -9.70 8.36 1.95
C PRO A 115 -9.32 8.43 0.46
N VAL A 116 -8.13 8.93 0.11
CA VAL A 116 -7.80 9.27 -1.28
C VAL A 116 -7.68 8.02 -2.16
N TYR A 117 -6.99 6.97 -1.70
CA TYR A 117 -6.83 5.77 -2.51
C TYR A 117 -8.15 5.01 -2.71
N PRO A 118 -8.96 4.74 -1.68
CA PRO A 118 -10.29 4.17 -1.88
C PRO A 118 -11.18 5.02 -2.81
N ALA A 119 -11.14 6.36 -2.72
CA ALA A 119 -11.89 7.23 -3.60
C ALA A 119 -11.44 7.12 -5.08
N VAL A 120 -10.13 7.04 -5.32
CA VAL A 120 -9.57 6.83 -6.67
C VAL A 120 -9.99 5.47 -7.24
N LEU A 121 -9.91 4.40 -6.42
CA LEU A 121 -10.37 3.08 -6.85
C LEU A 121 -11.88 3.03 -7.07
N ALA A 122 -12.69 3.71 -6.27
CA ALA A 122 -14.13 3.83 -6.47
C ALA A 122 -14.45 4.52 -7.81
N GLY A 123 -13.70 5.57 -8.16
CA GLY A 123 -13.77 6.21 -9.47
C GLY A 123 -13.44 5.24 -10.60
N LEU A 124 -12.37 4.44 -10.45
CA LEU A 124 -11.99 3.41 -11.41
C LEU A 124 -13.10 2.37 -11.59
N MET A 125 -13.68 1.86 -10.50
CA MET A 125 -14.75 0.87 -10.53
C MET A 125 -16.05 1.39 -11.16
N LYS A 126 -16.35 2.69 -11.02
CA LYS A 126 -17.48 3.33 -11.71
C LYS A 126 -17.26 3.48 -13.21
N VAL A 127 -16.04 3.82 -13.63
CA VAL A 127 -15.69 4.01 -15.06
C VAL A 127 -15.52 2.66 -15.76
N TRP A 128 -14.98 1.69 -15.05
CA TRP A 128 -14.71 0.34 -15.56
C TRP A 128 -15.27 -0.71 -14.58
N PRO A 129 -16.61 -0.96 -14.63
CA PRO A 129 -17.26 -1.88 -13.72
C PRO A 129 -16.70 -3.29 -13.84
N PRO A 130 -16.25 -3.90 -12.72
CA PRO A 130 -15.72 -5.25 -12.75
C PRO A 130 -16.81 -6.30 -12.60
N ASP A 131 -16.48 -7.54 -12.98
CA ASP A 131 -17.26 -8.74 -12.73
C ASP A 131 -16.84 -9.33 -11.37
N TRP A 132 -17.76 -9.33 -10.41
CA TRP A 132 -17.50 -9.72 -9.02
C TRP A 132 -17.61 -11.22 -8.78
N LYS A 133 -18.33 -11.96 -9.63
CA LYS A 133 -18.55 -13.39 -9.44
C LYS A 133 -17.51 -14.22 -10.19
N VAL A 134 -17.05 -15.31 -9.56
CA VAL A 134 -16.13 -16.27 -10.15
C VAL A 134 -16.74 -17.66 -10.18
N GLN A 135 -16.36 -18.46 -11.19
CA GLN A 135 -16.76 -19.85 -11.30
C GLN A 135 -15.76 -20.77 -10.60
N LEU A 136 -16.24 -21.87 -10.01
CA LEU A 136 -15.44 -22.87 -9.28
C LEU A 136 -14.51 -23.73 -10.15
N ARG A 137 -14.31 -23.39 -11.42
CA ARG A 137 -13.39 -24.13 -12.30
C ARG A 137 -11.95 -23.69 -12.08
N ALA A 138 -11.03 -24.62 -12.07
CA ALA A 138 -9.60 -24.31 -11.91
C ALA A 138 -8.89 -24.25 -13.29
N PRO A 139 -8.14 -23.19 -13.61
CA PRO A 139 -8.11 -21.94 -12.89
C PRO A 139 -9.49 -21.26 -12.94
N PHE A 140 -9.94 -20.63 -11.87
CA PHE A 140 -11.28 -20.05 -11.85
C PHE A 140 -11.44 -18.90 -12.87
N TRP A 141 -12.66 -18.78 -13.41
CA TRP A 141 -13.04 -17.79 -14.39
C TRP A 141 -13.99 -16.77 -13.78
N SER A 142 -13.99 -15.55 -14.28
CA SER A 142 -15.09 -14.62 -14.02
C SER A 142 -16.39 -15.17 -14.63
N GLU A 143 -17.54 -14.73 -14.09
CA GLU A 143 -18.86 -15.17 -14.56
C GLU A 143 -19.05 -14.89 -16.07
N GLY A 144 -18.54 -13.76 -16.56
CA GLY A 144 -18.53 -13.42 -17.97
C GLY A 144 -17.56 -14.24 -18.85
N GLY A 145 -16.79 -15.18 -18.28
CA GLY A 145 -15.85 -16.04 -19.01
C GLY A 145 -14.65 -15.33 -19.62
N ARG A 146 -14.44 -14.06 -19.30
CA ARG A 146 -13.42 -13.19 -19.94
C ARG A 146 -12.04 -13.29 -19.26
N PHE A 147 -12.00 -13.61 -17.98
CA PHE A 147 -10.78 -13.59 -17.18
C PHE A 147 -10.61 -14.89 -16.41
N MET A 148 -9.40 -15.44 -16.40
CA MET A 148 -9.03 -16.64 -15.64
C MET A 148 -8.64 -16.34 -14.19
N ARG A 149 -8.88 -15.13 -13.69
CA ARG A 149 -8.52 -14.66 -12.35
C ARG A 149 -9.56 -13.66 -11.88
N TYR A 150 -9.51 -13.28 -10.61
CA TYR A 150 -10.48 -12.30 -10.09
C TYR A 150 -10.32 -10.95 -10.79
N GLN A 151 -11.31 -10.61 -11.59
CA GLN A 151 -11.26 -9.48 -12.51
C GLN A 151 -11.06 -8.12 -11.81
N PRO A 152 -11.72 -7.83 -10.66
CA PRO A 152 -11.54 -6.53 -10.00
C PRO A 152 -10.08 -6.24 -9.65
N GLU A 153 -9.34 -7.24 -9.18
CA GLU A 153 -7.91 -7.09 -8.85
C GLU A 153 -7.05 -6.83 -10.08
N PHE A 154 -7.40 -7.46 -11.19
CA PHE A 154 -6.69 -7.25 -12.45
C PHE A 154 -6.88 -5.83 -13.00
N HIS A 155 -8.10 -5.25 -12.86
CA HIS A 155 -8.34 -3.86 -13.21
C HIS A 155 -7.48 -2.90 -12.38
N VAL A 156 -7.37 -3.15 -11.07
CA VAL A 156 -6.52 -2.35 -10.18
C VAL A 156 -5.04 -2.53 -10.52
N ALA A 157 -4.60 -3.73 -10.89
CA ALA A 157 -3.23 -3.98 -11.33
C ALA A 157 -2.88 -3.19 -12.59
N ILE A 158 -3.73 -3.23 -13.63
CA ILE A 158 -3.54 -2.42 -14.85
C ILE A 158 -3.46 -0.93 -14.51
N PHE A 159 -4.37 -0.44 -13.66
CA PHE A 159 -4.34 0.96 -13.22
C PHE A 159 -3.02 1.32 -12.54
N ASN A 160 -2.56 0.50 -11.59
CA ASN A 160 -1.29 0.72 -10.91
C ASN A 160 -0.08 0.62 -11.86
N GLN A 161 -0.12 -0.25 -12.87
CA GLN A 161 0.92 -0.31 -13.89
C GLN A 161 0.98 0.97 -14.73
N LEU A 162 -0.17 1.57 -15.05
CA LEU A 162 -0.19 2.89 -15.70
C LEU A 162 0.43 3.97 -14.79
N LEU A 163 0.14 3.94 -13.48
CA LEU A 163 0.81 4.84 -12.52
C LEU A 163 2.33 4.62 -12.49
N LEU A 164 2.79 3.36 -12.56
CA LEU A 164 4.21 3.04 -12.65
C LEU A 164 4.86 3.66 -13.89
N LEU A 165 4.22 3.56 -15.06
CA LEU A 165 4.75 4.15 -16.29
C LEU A 165 4.83 5.68 -16.20
N VAL A 166 3.83 6.32 -15.60
CA VAL A 166 3.88 7.77 -15.33
C VAL A 166 5.00 8.10 -14.35
N ALA A 167 5.23 7.27 -13.31
CA ALA A 167 6.34 7.46 -12.38
C ALA A 167 7.71 7.35 -13.07
N VAL A 168 7.90 6.39 -13.99
CA VAL A 168 9.10 6.27 -14.83
C VAL A 168 9.31 7.53 -15.68
N ALA A 169 8.26 8.03 -16.33
CA ALA A 169 8.33 9.25 -17.14
C ALA A 169 8.68 10.49 -16.29
N LEU A 170 8.06 10.65 -15.11
CA LEU A 170 8.39 11.75 -14.20
C LEU A 170 9.82 11.63 -13.67
N THR A 171 10.29 10.42 -13.39
CA THR A 171 11.67 10.17 -12.97
C THR A 171 12.66 10.53 -14.08
N PHE A 172 12.35 10.18 -15.34
CA PHE A 172 13.11 10.62 -16.51
C PHE A 172 13.22 12.14 -16.60
N LEU A 173 12.07 12.83 -16.53
CA LEU A 173 12.02 14.29 -16.62
C LEU A 173 12.77 14.97 -15.47
N LEU A 174 12.64 14.45 -14.24
CA LEU A 174 13.33 14.95 -13.07
C LEU A 174 14.86 14.77 -13.22
N THR A 175 15.29 13.62 -13.72
CA THR A 175 16.71 13.34 -13.97
C THR A 175 17.27 14.25 -15.06
N LEU A 176 16.54 14.43 -16.16
CA LEU A 176 16.91 15.35 -17.24
C LEU A 176 17.07 16.78 -16.74
N LYS A 177 16.24 17.17 -15.75
CA LYS A 177 16.31 18.50 -15.13
C LYS A 177 17.53 18.66 -14.21
N LEU A 178 17.90 17.61 -13.48
CA LEU A 178 18.98 17.66 -12.48
C LEU A 178 20.36 17.35 -13.08
N PHE A 179 20.41 16.56 -14.15
CA PHE A 179 21.62 16.05 -14.80
C PHE A 179 21.52 16.20 -16.33
N ASP A 180 21.79 15.15 -17.08
CA ASP A 180 21.82 15.12 -18.54
C ASP A 180 20.94 14.01 -19.14
N ALA A 181 20.82 14.00 -20.48
CA ALA A 181 19.99 13.04 -21.19
C ALA A 181 20.48 11.56 -21.03
N PRO A 182 21.79 11.25 -21.10
CA PRO A 182 22.28 9.90 -20.85
C PRO A 182 21.91 9.38 -19.45
N ALA A 183 22.06 10.22 -18.43
CA ALA A 183 21.64 9.86 -17.07
C ALA A 183 20.13 9.65 -16.99
N ALA A 184 19.34 10.48 -17.66
CA ALA A 184 17.87 10.36 -17.65
C ALA A 184 17.40 9.05 -18.29
N TRP A 185 17.94 8.66 -19.45
CA TRP A 185 17.59 7.40 -20.09
C TRP A 185 17.99 6.17 -19.27
N LEU A 186 19.20 6.18 -18.72
CA LEU A 186 19.66 5.08 -17.89
C LEU A 186 18.84 4.97 -16.59
N THR A 187 18.50 6.11 -15.97
CA THR A 187 17.63 6.16 -14.80
C THR A 187 16.23 5.62 -15.10
N ALA A 188 15.64 6.01 -16.23
CA ALA A 188 14.32 5.51 -16.62
C ALA A 188 14.35 3.99 -16.84
N LEU A 189 15.37 3.48 -17.54
CA LEU A 189 15.56 2.04 -17.76
C LEU A 189 15.72 1.29 -16.43
N MET A 190 16.53 1.81 -15.52
CA MET A 190 16.75 1.20 -14.20
C MET A 190 15.49 1.26 -13.31
N THR A 191 14.74 2.35 -13.38
CA THR A 191 13.46 2.47 -12.66
C THR A 191 12.42 1.50 -13.21
N LEU A 192 12.37 1.34 -14.53
CA LEU A 192 11.51 0.35 -15.20
C LEU A 192 11.93 -1.09 -14.86
N GLY A 193 13.24 -1.35 -14.70
CA GLY A 193 13.78 -2.65 -14.29
C GLY A 193 13.75 -2.93 -12.79
N ALA A 194 13.20 -2.03 -11.98
CA ALA A 194 13.12 -2.20 -10.52
C ALA A 194 11.99 -3.19 -10.14
N ASP A 195 12.35 -4.44 -9.85
CA ASP A 195 11.42 -5.53 -9.50
C ASP A 195 10.43 -5.15 -8.38
N LEU A 196 10.89 -4.43 -7.37
CA LEU A 196 10.05 -3.98 -6.27
C LEU A 196 8.88 -3.10 -6.73
N LEU A 197 9.09 -2.20 -7.69
CA LEU A 197 8.02 -1.34 -8.23
C LEU A 197 6.98 -2.14 -9.02
N TRP A 198 7.41 -3.16 -9.76
CA TRP A 198 6.51 -4.08 -10.45
C TRP A 198 5.69 -4.93 -9.47
N LYS A 199 6.30 -5.43 -8.40
CA LYS A 199 5.57 -6.13 -7.34
C LYS A 199 4.50 -5.24 -6.71
N PHE A 200 4.81 -3.96 -6.44
CA PHE A 200 3.80 -3.01 -5.96
C PHE A 200 2.72 -2.72 -7.00
N SER A 201 3.02 -2.76 -8.29
CA SER A 201 2.02 -2.50 -9.34
C SER A 201 0.90 -3.53 -9.39
N VAL A 202 1.19 -4.78 -9.04
CA VAL A 202 0.20 -5.86 -9.01
C VAL A 202 -0.36 -6.15 -7.61
N SER A 203 0.14 -5.48 -6.58
CA SER A 203 -0.23 -5.74 -5.18
C SER A 203 -1.58 -5.14 -4.75
N GLY A 204 -2.14 -4.23 -5.53
CA GLY A 204 -3.34 -3.48 -5.16
C GLY A 204 -3.15 -2.37 -4.12
N GLN A 205 -1.91 -2.11 -3.69
CA GLN A 205 -1.61 -1.09 -2.68
C GLN A 205 -1.49 0.32 -3.26
N SER A 206 -1.64 1.33 -2.39
CA SER A 206 -1.58 2.76 -2.74
C SER A 206 -0.17 3.28 -3.06
N SER A 207 0.87 2.43 -2.98
CA SER A 207 2.28 2.86 -3.03
C SER A 207 2.66 3.58 -4.31
N LEU A 208 2.11 3.19 -5.47
CA LEU A 208 2.41 3.85 -6.75
C LEU A 208 1.71 5.21 -6.91
N LEU A 209 0.48 5.35 -6.42
CA LEU A 209 -0.18 6.65 -6.34
C LEU A 209 0.62 7.60 -5.44
N LEU A 210 1.05 7.10 -4.28
CA LEU A 210 1.85 7.86 -3.33
C LEU A 210 3.22 8.24 -3.93
N LEU A 211 3.83 7.36 -4.73
CA LEU A 211 5.06 7.64 -5.47
C LEU A 211 4.89 8.79 -6.46
N LEU A 212 3.77 8.85 -7.19
CA LEU A 212 3.48 9.96 -8.09
C LEU A 212 3.32 11.29 -7.33
N ILE A 213 2.62 11.27 -6.20
CA ILE A 213 2.48 12.44 -5.32
C ILE A 213 3.85 12.90 -4.85
N PHE A 214 4.73 11.98 -4.44
CA PHE A 214 6.08 12.28 -3.98
C PHE A 214 6.98 12.84 -5.09
N LEU A 215 6.91 12.29 -6.31
CA LEU A 215 7.63 12.83 -7.48
C LEU A 215 7.11 14.22 -7.86
N GLY A 216 5.79 14.44 -7.81
CA GLY A 216 5.17 15.75 -8.01
C GLY A 216 5.63 16.78 -6.98
N LEU A 217 5.71 16.36 -5.70
CA LEU A 217 6.25 17.18 -4.62
C LEU A 217 7.72 17.55 -4.89
N ALA A 218 8.55 16.57 -5.25
CA ALA A 218 9.95 16.81 -5.58
C ALA A 218 10.11 17.79 -6.75
N TRP A 219 9.28 17.66 -7.78
CA TRP A 219 9.24 18.60 -8.90
C TRP A 219 8.91 20.03 -8.45
N CYS A 220 7.90 20.20 -7.57
CA CYS A 220 7.57 21.49 -6.99
C CYS A 220 8.74 22.10 -6.20
N LEU A 221 9.44 21.29 -5.39
CA LEU A 221 10.58 21.75 -4.60
C LEU A 221 11.77 22.13 -5.47
N VAL A 222 12.08 21.39 -6.55
CA VAL A 222 13.13 21.76 -7.52
C VAL A 222 12.79 23.07 -8.18
N LYS A 223 11.55 23.28 -8.61
CA LYS A 223 11.08 24.53 -9.21
C LYS A 223 11.12 25.71 -8.23
N ALA A 224 10.72 25.48 -6.99
CA ALA A 224 10.78 26.50 -5.93
C ALA A 224 12.22 26.90 -5.64
N GLU A 225 13.14 25.94 -5.60
CA GLU A 225 14.59 26.18 -5.43
C GLU A 225 15.17 27.03 -6.56
N GLU A 226 14.85 26.69 -7.83
CA GLU A 226 15.30 27.45 -8.98
C GLU A 226 14.83 28.88 -8.99
N LEU A 227 13.50 29.07 -8.77
CA LEU A 227 12.90 30.40 -8.73
C LEU A 227 13.39 31.22 -7.53
N GLY A 228 13.64 30.57 -6.39
CA GLY A 228 14.16 31.21 -5.18
C GLY A 228 15.61 31.68 -5.31
N ARG A 229 16.37 31.09 -6.25
CA ARG A 229 17.76 31.45 -6.55
C ARG A 229 17.89 32.46 -7.69
N ALA A 230 16.84 32.72 -8.45
CA ALA A 230 16.87 33.68 -9.54
C ALA A 230 17.15 35.10 -9.02
N GLU A 231 17.84 35.94 -9.81
CA GLU A 231 18.16 37.33 -9.44
C GLU A 231 16.88 38.16 -9.16
N ASN A 232 15.81 37.90 -9.91
CA ASN A 232 14.48 38.48 -9.72
C ASN A 232 13.46 37.43 -9.35
N PRO A 233 13.36 37.03 -8.07
CA PRO A 233 12.47 35.94 -7.65
C PRO A 233 11.00 36.36 -7.77
N GLN A 234 10.23 35.55 -8.51
CA GLN A 234 8.79 35.74 -8.64
C GLN A 234 8.07 35.25 -7.37
N VAL A 235 7.96 36.11 -6.37
CA VAL A 235 7.45 35.77 -5.03
C VAL A 235 6.08 35.07 -5.10
N ARG A 236 5.16 35.56 -5.95
CA ARG A 236 3.83 34.94 -6.13
C ARG A 236 3.93 33.47 -6.57
N LYS A 237 4.81 33.16 -7.52
CA LYS A 237 5.01 31.78 -7.98
C LYS A 237 5.65 30.90 -6.91
N LEU A 238 6.56 31.47 -6.10
CA LEU A 238 7.14 30.75 -4.96
C LEU A 238 6.08 30.37 -3.93
N PHE A 239 5.16 31.28 -3.59
CA PHE A 239 4.05 30.95 -2.68
C PHE A 239 3.11 29.90 -3.27
N ILE A 240 2.78 29.97 -4.57
CA ILE A 240 1.96 28.95 -5.23
C ILE A 240 2.64 27.59 -5.14
N LEU A 241 3.94 27.48 -5.42
CA LEU A 241 4.68 26.22 -5.32
C LEU A 241 4.76 25.70 -3.89
N ALA A 242 4.94 26.58 -2.89
CA ALA A 242 4.94 26.18 -1.49
C ALA A 242 3.57 25.66 -1.03
N ILE A 243 2.48 26.35 -1.40
CA ILE A 243 1.10 25.91 -1.14
C ILE A 243 0.84 24.56 -1.83
N THR A 244 1.22 24.43 -3.11
CA THR A 244 1.07 23.16 -3.85
C THR A 244 1.86 22.04 -3.18
N ALA A 245 3.08 22.31 -2.70
CA ALA A 245 3.86 21.31 -1.96
C ALA A 245 3.15 20.88 -0.67
N GLY A 246 2.60 21.82 0.09
CA GLY A 246 1.80 21.52 1.29
C GLY A 246 0.56 20.69 1.00
N VAL A 247 -0.20 21.06 -0.05
CA VAL A 247 -1.38 20.30 -0.50
C VAL A 247 -0.99 18.89 -0.95
N LEU A 248 0.11 18.72 -1.69
CA LEU A 248 0.59 17.40 -2.11
C LEU A 248 0.97 16.52 -0.91
N VAL A 249 1.59 17.09 0.13
CA VAL A 249 1.84 16.34 1.37
C VAL A 249 0.52 15.97 2.06
N GLY A 250 -0.47 16.88 2.08
CA GLY A 250 -1.81 16.60 2.62
C GLY A 250 -2.53 15.48 1.87
N VAL A 251 -2.56 15.53 0.54
CA VAL A 251 -3.14 14.48 -0.31
C VAL A 251 -2.37 13.15 -0.12
N GLY A 252 -1.05 13.22 0.01
CA GLY A 252 -0.24 12.05 0.31
C GLY A 252 -0.56 11.45 1.69
N MET A 253 -0.78 12.28 2.72
CA MET A 253 -1.24 11.84 4.03
C MET A 253 -2.64 11.22 3.97
N LEU A 254 -3.53 11.79 3.16
CA LEU A 254 -4.87 11.24 2.90
C LEU A 254 -4.85 10.03 1.96
N THR A 255 -3.71 9.69 1.35
CA THR A 255 -3.47 8.43 0.66
C THR A 255 -2.90 7.37 1.61
N ARG A 256 -2.01 7.78 2.52
CA ARG A 256 -1.42 6.95 3.60
C ARG A 256 -0.97 7.85 4.74
N TYR A 257 -1.54 7.70 5.93
CA TYR A 257 -1.31 8.59 7.07
C TYR A 257 0.18 8.83 7.39
N ALA A 258 0.98 7.78 7.32
CA ALA A 258 2.42 7.85 7.58
C ALA A 258 3.19 8.81 6.66
N PHE A 259 2.67 9.11 5.45
CA PHE A 259 3.27 10.07 4.53
C PHE A 259 3.20 11.51 5.03
N GLY A 260 2.28 11.83 5.91
CA GLY A 260 2.14 13.19 6.48
C GLY A 260 3.42 13.71 7.12
N TRP A 261 4.27 12.83 7.64
CA TRP A 261 5.57 13.20 8.22
C TRP A 261 6.55 13.82 7.22
N VAL A 262 6.30 13.69 5.90
CA VAL A 262 7.08 14.37 4.85
C VAL A 262 6.97 15.90 4.94
N ILE A 263 5.97 16.42 5.66
CA ILE A 263 5.88 17.87 5.91
C ILE A 263 7.13 18.41 6.63
N VAL A 264 7.77 17.60 7.48
CA VAL A 264 8.98 17.99 8.20
C VAL A 264 10.15 18.30 7.25
N PRO A 265 10.59 17.38 6.37
CA PRO A 265 11.63 17.68 5.38
C PRO A 265 11.21 18.78 4.38
N VAL A 266 9.92 18.94 4.05
CA VAL A 266 9.45 20.02 3.17
C VAL A 266 9.62 21.38 3.84
N VAL A 267 9.18 21.54 5.09
CA VAL A 267 9.34 22.78 5.87
C VAL A 267 10.82 23.13 6.03
N ILE A 268 11.66 22.17 6.39
CA ILE A 268 13.11 22.35 6.52
C ILE A 268 13.70 22.78 5.17
N PHE A 269 13.34 22.10 4.07
CA PHE A 269 13.84 22.42 2.73
C PHE A 269 13.48 23.84 2.30
N LEU A 270 12.23 24.26 2.47
CA LEU A 270 11.76 25.60 2.12
C LEU A 270 12.42 26.67 3.01
N THR A 271 12.63 26.39 4.29
CA THR A 271 13.32 27.29 5.22
C THR A 271 14.80 27.46 4.85
N LEU A 272 15.48 26.41 4.41
CA LEU A 272 16.90 26.47 4.06
C LEU A 272 17.15 26.99 2.65
N PHE A 273 16.30 26.61 1.67
CA PHE A 273 16.58 26.76 0.24
C PHE A 273 15.51 27.57 -0.52
N GLY A 274 14.43 28.03 0.12
CA GLY A 274 13.31 28.73 -0.51
C GLY A 274 13.63 30.17 -1.01
N GLY A 275 14.87 30.65 -0.92
CA GLY A 275 15.26 31.97 -1.41
C GLY A 275 14.74 33.10 -0.53
N VAL A 276 14.07 34.10 -1.15
CA VAL A 276 13.50 35.25 -0.46
C VAL A 276 12.24 34.85 0.30
N ARG A 277 12.03 35.37 1.53
CA ARG A 277 10.86 35.09 2.40
C ARG A 277 10.72 33.63 2.82
N ARG A 278 11.81 32.91 3.02
CA ARG A 278 11.90 31.51 3.43
C ARG A 278 10.91 31.08 4.53
N PRO A 279 10.83 31.78 5.69
CA PRO A 279 9.89 31.37 6.74
C PRO A 279 8.43 31.43 6.29
N GLY A 280 8.06 32.46 5.51
CA GLY A 280 6.70 32.61 4.99
C GLY A 280 6.29 31.46 4.04
N LEU A 281 7.22 30.96 3.20
CA LEU A 281 6.97 29.82 2.32
C LEU A 281 6.77 28.53 3.12
N ALA A 282 7.57 28.31 4.15
CA ALA A 282 7.45 27.14 5.03
C ALA A 282 6.11 27.17 5.79
N VAL A 283 5.72 28.33 6.33
CA VAL A 283 4.41 28.51 6.99
C VAL A 283 3.26 28.29 6.01
N ALA A 284 3.35 28.86 4.79
CA ALA A 284 2.30 28.66 3.77
C ALA A 284 2.13 27.19 3.39
N ALA A 285 3.23 26.43 3.24
CA ALA A 285 3.16 24.98 2.99
C ALA A 285 2.55 24.23 4.16
N PHE A 286 2.93 24.56 5.40
CA PHE A 286 2.39 23.90 6.59
C PHE A 286 0.90 24.17 6.78
N LEU A 287 0.45 25.42 6.59
CA LEU A 287 -0.97 25.76 6.66
C LEU A 287 -1.79 25.09 5.54
N ALA A 288 -1.27 25.06 4.32
CA ALA A 288 -1.93 24.38 3.19
C ALA A 288 -2.05 22.87 3.45
N PHE A 289 -1.03 22.25 4.02
CA PHE A 289 -1.07 20.87 4.49
C PHE A 289 -2.19 20.66 5.52
N GLY A 290 -2.22 21.46 6.58
CA GLY A 290 -3.23 21.36 7.64
C GLY A 290 -4.64 21.53 7.11
N LEU A 291 -4.88 22.54 6.25
CA LEU A 291 -6.19 22.75 5.63
C LEU A 291 -6.65 21.59 4.74
N ALA A 292 -5.73 20.95 4.04
CA ALA A 292 -6.06 19.78 3.20
C ALA A 292 -6.49 18.56 4.03
N VAL A 293 -5.90 18.37 5.22
CA VAL A 293 -6.17 17.20 6.07
C VAL A 293 -7.32 17.42 7.05
N LEU A 294 -7.58 18.67 7.42
CA LEU A 294 -8.53 19.06 8.47
C LEU A 294 -9.94 18.46 8.32
N PRO A 295 -10.59 18.47 7.14
CA PRO A 295 -11.94 17.89 7.01
C PRO A 295 -12.01 16.42 7.39
N TRP A 296 -10.95 15.66 7.07
CA TRP A 296 -10.87 14.25 7.38
C TRP A 296 -10.61 13.98 8.87
N ILE A 297 -9.77 14.80 9.49
CA ILE A 297 -9.56 14.76 10.96
C ILE A 297 -10.85 15.06 11.70
N ILE A 298 -11.63 16.07 11.26
CA ILE A 298 -12.92 16.41 11.87
C ILE A 298 -13.89 15.21 11.77
N ARG A 299 -13.98 14.58 10.60
CA ARG A 299 -14.82 13.37 10.41
C ARG A 299 -14.42 12.26 11.37
N ASN A 300 -13.14 11.91 11.44
CA ASN A 300 -12.68 10.82 12.30
C ASN A 300 -12.93 11.12 13.78
N PHE A 301 -12.69 12.36 14.19
CA PHE A 301 -12.93 12.79 15.56
C PHE A 301 -14.43 12.73 15.92
N ALA A 302 -15.30 13.15 15.02
CA ALA A 302 -16.75 13.09 15.22
C ALA A 302 -17.28 11.65 15.34
N VAL A 303 -16.64 10.68 14.68
CA VAL A 303 -17.09 9.28 14.70
C VAL A 303 -16.49 8.48 15.86
N SER A 304 -15.21 8.71 16.19
CA SER A 304 -14.48 7.83 17.11
C SER A 304 -13.73 8.54 18.25
N GLY A 305 -13.87 9.87 18.36
CA GLY A 305 -13.10 10.66 19.34
C GLY A 305 -11.58 10.69 19.07
N THR A 306 -11.13 10.16 17.92
CA THR A 306 -9.70 10.06 17.59
C THR A 306 -9.39 10.77 16.27
N LEU A 307 -8.20 11.39 16.16
CA LEU A 307 -7.84 12.18 14.96
C LEU A 307 -7.63 11.31 13.71
N PHE A 308 -7.14 10.09 13.88
CA PHE A 308 -6.76 9.19 12.79
C PHE A 308 -7.42 7.81 12.90
N GLY A 309 -8.51 7.70 13.64
CA GLY A 309 -9.18 6.42 13.86
C GLY A 309 -8.24 5.37 14.47
N THR A 310 -8.34 4.14 14.00
CA THR A 310 -7.48 3.04 14.44
C THR A 310 -6.02 3.20 14.00
N ALA A 311 -5.76 3.92 12.90
CA ALA A 311 -4.40 4.14 12.40
C ALA A 311 -3.51 4.92 13.38
N GLY A 312 -4.08 5.75 14.26
CA GLY A 312 -3.35 6.43 15.33
C GLY A 312 -2.67 5.46 16.32
N TYR A 313 -3.17 4.25 16.44
CA TYR A 313 -2.67 3.22 17.34
C TYR A 313 -1.62 2.27 16.73
N ALA A 314 -1.26 2.45 15.45
CA ALA A 314 -0.21 1.66 14.81
C ALA A 314 1.13 1.70 15.55
N VAL A 315 1.40 2.79 16.28
CA VAL A 315 2.59 2.92 17.14
C VAL A 315 2.55 1.92 18.30
N VAL A 316 1.36 1.66 18.85
CA VAL A 316 1.12 0.76 20.01
C VAL A 316 1.17 -0.71 19.58
N GLU A 317 0.64 -1.02 18.39
CA GLU A 317 0.67 -2.39 17.84
C GLU A 317 2.10 -2.91 17.64
N GLY A 318 2.27 -4.22 17.75
CA GLY A 318 3.58 -4.86 17.63
C GLY A 318 4.56 -4.51 18.74
N THR A 319 4.09 -3.93 19.85
CA THR A 319 4.86 -3.76 21.09
C THR A 319 4.74 -5.00 21.97
N PHE A 320 5.54 -5.10 23.05
CA PHE A 320 5.41 -6.19 24.01
C PHE A 320 4.06 -6.19 24.76
N ALA A 321 3.42 -5.02 24.90
CA ALA A 321 2.09 -4.91 25.51
C ALA A 321 0.99 -5.45 24.58
N PHE A 322 1.12 -5.19 23.28
CA PHE A 322 0.18 -5.62 22.24
C PHE A 322 0.94 -6.30 21.09
N PRO A 323 1.36 -7.57 21.27
CA PRO A 323 2.11 -8.29 20.26
C PRO A 323 1.26 -8.60 19.03
N GLY A 324 1.84 -8.44 17.84
CA GLY A 324 1.13 -8.63 16.57
C GLY A 324 -0.05 -7.69 16.43
N SER A 325 -1.19 -8.23 16.04
CA SER A 325 -2.46 -7.51 15.81
C SER A 325 -3.46 -7.60 16.97
N ARG A 326 -3.01 -8.00 18.16
CA ARG A 326 -3.89 -8.20 19.32
C ARG A 326 -4.70 -6.96 19.70
N LEU A 327 -4.14 -5.77 19.53
CA LEU A 327 -4.88 -4.53 19.82
C LEU A 327 -6.12 -4.39 18.92
N MET A 328 -5.96 -4.63 17.61
CA MET A 328 -7.08 -4.51 16.66
C MET A 328 -8.13 -5.60 16.82
N GLN A 329 -7.76 -6.73 17.41
CA GLN A 329 -8.63 -7.86 17.71
C GLN A 329 -9.32 -7.76 19.07
N SER A 330 -8.92 -6.80 19.92
CA SER A 330 -9.47 -6.68 21.28
C SER A 330 -10.74 -5.85 21.28
N VAL A 331 -11.76 -6.36 21.97
CA VAL A 331 -13.06 -5.69 22.20
C VAL A 331 -12.97 -4.65 23.32
N ASN A 332 -12.09 -4.89 24.31
CA ASN A 332 -11.91 -3.99 25.45
C ASN A 332 -10.43 -3.97 25.90
N PRO A 333 -9.52 -3.32 25.13
CA PRO A 333 -8.11 -3.30 25.44
C PRO A 333 -7.80 -2.41 26.65
N ASP A 334 -6.90 -2.87 27.50
CA ASP A 334 -6.32 -2.03 28.54
C ASP A 334 -5.24 -1.10 27.96
N LEU A 335 -5.64 0.11 27.62
CA LEU A 335 -4.74 1.12 27.05
C LEU A 335 -3.83 1.79 28.10
N SER A 336 -3.97 1.50 29.39
CA SER A 336 -3.10 2.08 30.43
C SER A 336 -1.65 1.68 30.24
N THR A 337 -1.40 0.49 29.73
CA THR A 337 -0.06 -0.02 29.40
C THR A 337 0.60 0.69 28.23
N ALA A 338 -0.18 1.39 27.39
CA ALA A 338 0.34 2.17 26.26
C ALA A 338 1.13 3.43 26.66
N PHE A 339 1.07 3.86 27.93
CA PHE A 339 1.81 5.05 28.40
C PHE A 339 3.29 4.77 28.72
N TRP A 340 3.75 3.53 28.66
CA TRP A 340 5.13 3.17 28.96
C TRP A 340 6.05 3.42 27.78
N VAL A 341 7.13 4.15 27.96
CA VAL A 341 8.10 4.52 26.89
C VAL A 341 8.94 3.32 26.43
N ARG A 342 9.27 2.41 27.35
CA ARG A 342 10.18 1.27 27.10
C ARG A 342 9.73 0.36 25.92
N PRO A 343 8.45 -0.04 25.78
CA PRO A 343 7.99 -0.84 24.64
C PRO A 343 8.22 -0.17 23.29
N TYR A 344 8.03 1.15 23.21
CA TYR A 344 8.24 1.90 21.97
C TYR A 344 9.70 1.99 21.56
N LEU A 345 10.61 2.22 22.52
CA LEU A 345 12.04 2.23 22.24
C LEU A 345 12.52 0.86 21.77
N ALA A 346 12.06 -0.22 22.38
CA ALA A 346 12.39 -1.57 21.95
C ALA A 346 11.88 -1.84 20.52
N LYS A 347 10.61 -1.51 20.21
CA LYS A 347 10.04 -1.61 18.87
C LYS A 347 10.85 -0.81 17.86
N LEU A 348 11.16 0.45 18.18
CA LEU A 348 11.96 1.33 17.31
C LEU A 348 13.32 0.71 16.99
N LEU A 349 14.08 0.29 18.01
CA LEU A 349 15.43 -0.24 17.82
C LEU A 349 15.45 -1.54 17.03
N ILE A 350 14.51 -2.47 17.30
CA ILE A 350 14.39 -3.73 16.57
C ILE A 350 14.05 -3.47 15.11
N ASN A 351 13.05 -2.62 14.85
CA ASN A 351 12.61 -2.33 13.49
C ASN A 351 13.64 -1.51 12.70
N VAL A 352 14.31 -0.53 13.32
CA VAL A 352 15.42 0.21 12.66
C VAL A 352 16.53 -0.76 12.27
N ARG A 353 16.93 -1.69 13.15
CA ARG A 353 17.91 -2.71 12.81
C ARG A 353 17.48 -3.54 11.60
N ASN A 354 16.24 -4.01 11.56
CA ASN A 354 15.71 -4.80 10.46
C ASN A 354 15.67 -3.99 9.15
N ILE A 355 15.24 -2.72 9.20
CA ILE A 355 15.22 -1.82 8.05
C ILE A 355 16.63 -1.61 7.49
N LEU A 356 17.61 -1.34 8.35
CA LEU A 356 19.00 -1.12 7.92
C LEU A 356 19.64 -2.37 7.35
N GLN A 357 19.33 -3.55 7.89
CA GLN A 357 19.94 -4.82 7.47
C GLN A 357 19.29 -5.42 6.21
N SER A 358 17.98 -5.20 5.99
CA SER A 358 17.27 -5.83 4.90
C SER A 358 16.66 -4.84 3.91
N ASP A 359 15.80 -3.91 4.38
CA ASP A 359 14.94 -3.13 3.51
C ASP A 359 15.74 -2.07 2.73
N LEU A 360 16.68 -1.41 3.43
CA LEU A 360 17.49 -0.34 2.85
C LEU A 360 18.35 -0.81 1.68
N LEU A 361 18.89 -2.03 1.76
CA LEU A 361 19.76 -2.60 0.73
C LEU A 361 18.97 -3.07 -0.52
N ARG A 362 17.66 -3.25 -0.39
CA ARG A 362 16.80 -3.71 -1.50
C ARG A 362 16.23 -2.57 -2.35
N ILE A 363 16.33 -1.33 -1.87
CA ILE A 363 15.85 -0.16 -2.61
C ILE A 363 16.61 -0.01 -3.92
N GLY A 364 15.89 0.09 -5.04
CA GLY A 364 16.49 0.34 -6.35
C GLY A 364 17.33 -0.81 -6.92
N GLY A 365 17.16 -2.05 -6.41
CA GLY A 365 17.86 -3.21 -6.95
C GLY A 365 19.25 -3.43 -6.38
N SER A 366 19.44 -3.34 -5.07
CA SER A 366 20.65 -3.64 -4.28
C SER A 366 21.93 -2.92 -4.73
N TRP A 367 22.43 -3.17 -5.94
CA TRP A 367 23.66 -2.53 -6.47
C TRP A 367 23.52 -1.02 -6.66
N VAL A 368 22.36 -0.55 -7.10
CA VAL A 368 22.09 0.89 -7.25
C VAL A 368 22.06 1.57 -5.89
N ALA A 369 21.55 0.90 -4.86
CA ALA A 369 21.58 1.41 -3.49
C ALA A 369 23.02 1.59 -2.99
N VAL A 370 23.91 0.63 -3.26
CA VAL A 370 25.34 0.76 -2.92
C VAL A 370 25.96 1.98 -3.61
N LEU A 371 25.69 2.16 -4.91
CA LEU A 371 26.19 3.32 -5.65
C LEU A 371 25.60 4.63 -5.13
N PHE A 372 24.34 4.65 -4.71
CA PHE A 372 23.73 5.82 -4.08
C PHE A 372 24.46 6.20 -2.80
N PHE A 373 24.67 5.25 -1.88
CA PHE A 373 25.36 5.53 -0.61
C PHE A 373 26.82 5.94 -0.82
N ALA A 374 27.55 5.28 -1.73
CA ALA A 374 28.89 5.68 -2.09
C ALA A 374 28.91 7.09 -2.73
N GLY A 375 27.92 7.42 -3.55
CA GLY A 375 27.75 8.72 -4.19
C GLY A 375 27.47 9.87 -3.22
N LEU A 376 27.03 9.58 -1.99
CA LEU A 376 26.85 10.62 -0.96
C LEU A 376 28.18 11.31 -0.58
N LEU A 377 29.30 10.63 -0.74
CA LEU A 377 30.62 11.15 -0.45
C LEU A 377 31.11 12.16 -1.52
N LEU A 378 30.50 12.17 -2.72
CA LEU A 378 30.89 13.07 -3.80
C LEU A 378 30.17 14.43 -3.74
N GLY A 379 30.93 15.49 -4.01
CA GLY A 379 30.39 16.84 -4.21
C GLY A 379 29.68 16.96 -5.57
N LEU A 380 28.39 17.29 -5.58
CA LEU A 380 27.66 17.56 -6.82
C LEU A 380 27.87 19.02 -7.25
N ARG A 381 28.22 19.22 -8.54
CA ARG A 381 28.39 20.56 -9.13
C ARG A 381 27.07 21.31 -9.28
N ASN A 382 25.99 20.60 -9.67
CA ASN A 382 24.66 21.18 -9.80
C ASN A 382 24.07 21.45 -8.41
N ILE A 383 23.76 22.72 -8.14
CA ILE A 383 23.23 23.18 -6.83
C ILE A 383 21.84 22.57 -6.57
N ALA A 384 20.97 22.51 -7.58
CA ALA A 384 19.63 21.93 -7.44
C ALA A 384 19.71 20.43 -7.09
N ALA A 385 20.59 19.68 -7.78
CA ALA A 385 20.84 18.27 -7.50
C ALA A 385 21.39 18.07 -6.07
N ARG A 386 22.32 18.91 -5.63
CA ARG A 386 22.88 18.87 -4.27
C ARG A 386 21.83 19.11 -3.21
N ARG A 387 20.97 20.13 -3.40
CA ARG A 387 19.88 20.45 -2.45
C ARG A 387 18.81 19.36 -2.44
N MET A 388 18.49 18.78 -3.61
CA MET A 388 17.57 17.68 -3.73
C MET A 388 18.09 16.40 -3.04
N ARG A 389 19.41 16.17 -3.10
CA ARG A 389 20.05 15.08 -2.34
C ARG A 389 19.86 15.26 -0.81
N TYR A 390 20.01 16.49 -0.29
CA TYR A 390 19.70 16.75 1.13
C TYR A 390 18.24 16.48 1.47
N PHE A 391 17.30 16.88 0.61
CA PHE A 391 15.88 16.55 0.79
C PHE A 391 15.67 15.03 0.83
N THR A 392 16.27 14.28 -0.10
CA THR A 392 16.20 12.82 -0.13
C THR A 392 16.73 12.19 1.17
N MET A 393 17.84 12.70 1.70
CA MET A 393 18.41 12.21 2.96
C MET A 393 17.53 12.53 4.17
N MET A 394 16.91 13.72 4.21
CA MET A 394 15.95 14.06 5.25
C MET A 394 14.72 13.14 5.19
N CYS A 395 14.18 12.88 3.99
CA CYS A 395 13.09 11.93 3.79
C CYS A 395 13.50 10.51 4.20
N LEU A 396 14.71 10.07 3.87
CA LEU A 396 15.23 8.76 4.29
C LEU A 396 15.22 8.62 5.81
N GLY A 397 15.74 9.61 6.54
CA GLY A 397 15.72 9.61 8.00
C GLY A 397 14.30 9.57 8.58
N VAL A 398 13.40 10.41 8.05
CA VAL A 398 11.99 10.42 8.47
C VAL A 398 11.31 9.08 8.18
N PHE A 399 11.48 8.52 6.99
CA PHE A 399 10.85 7.25 6.62
C PHE A 399 11.36 6.08 7.46
N ILE A 400 12.65 6.02 7.79
CA ILE A 400 13.19 4.99 8.68
C ILE A 400 12.49 5.06 10.05
N VAL A 401 12.39 6.24 10.65
CA VAL A 401 11.77 6.42 11.97
C VAL A 401 10.27 6.11 11.92
N VAL A 402 9.55 6.68 10.95
CA VAL A 402 8.10 6.51 10.82
C VAL A 402 7.74 5.05 10.52
N GLN A 403 8.47 4.40 9.61
CA GLN A 403 8.27 2.99 9.29
C GLN A 403 8.60 2.09 10.48
N ALA A 404 9.67 2.38 11.22
CA ALA A 404 10.05 1.60 12.40
C ALA A 404 9.01 1.70 13.53
N MET A 405 8.41 2.86 13.71
CA MET A 405 7.36 3.08 14.71
C MET A 405 5.99 2.55 14.28
N GLY A 406 5.65 2.68 12.99
CA GLY A 406 4.35 2.28 12.45
C GLY A 406 4.26 0.83 12.02
N ARG A 407 5.35 0.07 12.02
CA ARG A 407 5.36 -1.31 11.51
C ARG A 407 4.47 -2.20 12.35
N THR A 408 3.37 -2.64 11.75
CA THR A 408 2.42 -3.61 12.28
C THR A 408 2.57 -4.93 11.50
N GLN A 409 2.25 -6.05 12.11
CA GLN A 409 2.33 -7.35 11.45
C GLN A 409 0.91 -7.88 11.21
N LEU A 410 0.24 -7.36 10.18
CA LEU A 410 -1.06 -7.91 9.76
C LEU A 410 -0.90 -9.30 9.12
N THR A 411 0.22 -9.56 8.42
CA THR A 411 0.56 -10.88 7.90
C THR A 411 2.07 -11.13 7.90
N THR A 412 2.45 -12.40 7.93
CA THR A 412 3.84 -12.87 7.76
C THR A 412 4.26 -13.00 6.30
N ILE A 413 3.36 -12.68 5.36
CA ILE A 413 3.57 -12.85 3.92
C ILE A 413 4.39 -11.69 3.38
N SER A 414 5.69 -11.89 3.25
CA SER A 414 6.65 -11.04 2.54
C SER A 414 6.73 -9.58 3.05
N SER A 415 7.73 -9.31 3.86
CA SER A 415 8.08 -7.96 4.35
C SER A 415 8.33 -6.93 3.23
N ASP A 416 8.61 -7.36 2.01
CA ASP A 416 8.93 -6.50 0.89
C ASP A 416 7.72 -5.73 0.34
N LEU A 417 6.53 -6.35 0.41
CA LEU A 417 5.27 -5.79 -0.10
C LEU A 417 4.37 -5.21 0.99
N SER A 418 4.91 -4.96 2.17
CA SER A 418 4.15 -4.32 3.25
C SER A 418 3.67 -2.93 2.84
N SER A 419 2.42 -2.63 3.15
CA SER A 419 1.86 -1.28 2.98
C SER A 419 2.65 -0.22 3.76
N GLU A 420 3.32 -0.64 4.82
CA GLU A 420 4.14 0.22 5.69
C GLU A 420 5.50 0.56 5.08
N ASN A 421 5.88 -0.05 3.95
CA ASN A 421 7.16 0.23 3.30
C ASN A 421 7.15 1.58 2.58
N LEU A 422 7.49 2.65 3.31
CA LEU A 422 7.66 4.00 2.76
C LEU A 422 8.96 4.18 1.99
N LEU A 423 9.96 3.34 2.22
CA LEU A 423 11.27 3.45 1.58
C LEU A 423 11.18 3.24 0.06
N VAL A 424 10.16 2.51 -0.41
CA VAL A 424 9.91 2.33 -1.86
C VAL A 424 9.73 3.66 -2.58
N LEU A 425 9.23 4.70 -1.90
CA LEU A 425 9.07 6.04 -2.47
C LEU A 425 10.39 6.71 -2.81
N LEU A 426 11.49 6.30 -2.18
CA LEU A 426 12.84 6.80 -2.46
C LEU A 426 13.51 6.09 -3.64
N THR A 427 12.95 5.00 -4.16
CA THR A 427 13.54 4.23 -5.27
C THR A 427 13.95 5.13 -6.45
N PRO A 428 13.13 6.05 -6.99
CA PRO A 428 13.56 6.92 -8.07
C PRO A 428 14.78 7.78 -7.72
N PHE A 429 14.85 8.31 -6.50
CA PHE A 429 15.97 9.15 -6.07
C PHE A 429 17.25 8.35 -5.86
N VAL A 430 17.12 7.15 -5.29
CA VAL A 430 18.25 6.22 -5.16
C VAL A 430 18.82 5.88 -6.54
N VAL A 431 17.93 5.63 -7.52
CA VAL A 431 18.34 5.38 -8.91
C VAL A 431 18.96 6.62 -9.54
N ILE A 432 18.34 7.81 -9.42
CA ILE A 432 18.86 9.08 -9.98
C ILE A 432 20.30 9.35 -9.50
N PHE A 433 20.50 9.34 -8.18
CA PHE A 433 21.82 9.67 -7.61
C PHE A 433 22.83 8.53 -7.75
N GLY A 434 22.38 7.27 -7.70
CA GLY A 434 23.23 6.10 -7.95
C GLY A 434 23.77 6.08 -9.38
N ILE A 435 22.92 6.35 -10.37
CA ILE A 435 23.30 6.44 -11.78
C ILE A 435 24.18 7.66 -12.05
N ALA A 436 23.89 8.81 -11.45
CA ALA A 436 24.76 9.99 -11.56
C ALA A 436 26.17 9.70 -11.03
N PHE A 437 26.29 8.98 -9.91
CA PHE A 437 27.57 8.53 -9.38
C PHE A 437 28.27 7.54 -10.31
N PHE A 438 27.56 6.50 -10.78
CA PHE A 438 28.08 5.52 -11.72
C PHE A 438 28.66 6.16 -12.98
N LEU A 439 27.90 7.07 -13.62
CA LEU A 439 28.36 7.77 -14.82
C LEU A 439 29.55 8.69 -14.53
N THR A 440 29.61 9.29 -13.34
CA THR A 440 30.77 10.10 -12.92
C THR A 440 32.01 9.22 -12.82
N LEU A 441 31.92 8.03 -12.21
CA LEU A 441 33.03 7.08 -12.16
C LEU A 441 33.43 6.62 -13.56
N LEU A 442 32.43 6.24 -14.38
CA LEU A 442 32.69 5.77 -15.74
C LEU A 442 33.37 6.84 -16.62
N ASN A 443 33.06 8.13 -16.42
CA ASN A 443 33.70 9.24 -17.11
C ASN A 443 35.16 9.50 -16.61
N GLN A 444 35.46 9.15 -15.37
CA GLN A 444 36.82 9.24 -14.82
C GLN A 444 37.71 8.07 -15.27
N MET A 445 37.10 6.92 -15.56
CA MET A 445 37.84 5.75 -16.08
C MET A 445 38.27 6.00 -17.54
N LYS A 446 39.55 5.89 -17.83
CA LYS A 446 40.08 5.89 -19.21
C LYS A 446 39.71 4.57 -19.89
N THR A 447 38.47 4.45 -20.36
CA THR A 447 38.05 3.26 -21.09
C THR A 447 38.72 3.21 -22.46
N PRO A 448 39.33 2.08 -22.85
CA PRO A 448 40.11 2.00 -24.07
C PRO A 448 39.28 2.15 -25.35
N THR A 449 38.02 1.75 -25.33
CA THR A 449 37.09 1.85 -26.47
C THR A 449 35.67 2.17 -26.03
N PRO A 450 34.85 2.79 -26.92
CA PRO A 450 33.40 3.00 -26.65
C PRO A 450 32.64 1.69 -26.39
N GLN A 451 33.09 0.58 -26.97
CA GLN A 451 32.47 -0.74 -26.80
C GLN A 451 32.65 -1.26 -25.37
N VAL A 452 33.84 -1.09 -24.77
CA VAL A 452 34.08 -1.45 -23.37
C VAL A 452 33.16 -0.61 -22.44
N ARG A 453 33.03 0.68 -22.72
CA ARG A 453 32.12 1.56 -21.97
C ARG A 453 30.67 1.08 -22.04
N LEU A 454 30.20 0.73 -23.25
CA LEU A 454 28.87 0.16 -23.42
C LEU A 454 28.70 -1.16 -22.67
N GLY A 455 29.72 -2.05 -22.74
CA GLY A 455 29.74 -3.31 -22.01
C GLY A 455 29.59 -3.15 -20.50
N VAL A 456 30.27 -2.16 -19.91
CA VAL A 456 30.14 -1.85 -18.46
C VAL A 456 28.72 -1.35 -18.11
N ILE A 457 28.12 -0.51 -18.97
CA ILE A 457 26.74 -0.04 -18.77
C ILE A 457 25.76 -1.22 -18.84
N VAL A 458 25.89 -2.08 -19.87
CA VAL A 458 25.01 -3.25 -20.03
C VAL A 458 25.15 -4.22 -18.86
N LEU A 459 26.38 -4.46 -18.40
CA LEU A 459 26.63 -5.30 -17.22
C LEU A 459 25.98 -4.72 -15.97
N MET A 460 26.10 -3.41 -15.74
CA MET A 460 25.48 -2.71 -14.62
C MET A 460 23.95 -2.86 -14.65
N VAL A 461 23.31 -2.67 -15.82
CA VAL A 461 21.88 -2.86 -16.00
C VAL A 461 21.48 -4.32 -15.74
N ALA A 462 22.18 -5.28 -16.34
CA ALA A 462 21.89 -6.70 -16.20
C ALA A 462 21.95 -7.17 -14.73
N VAL A 463 23.01 -6.79 -14.03
CA VAL A 463 23.20 -7.14 -12.62
C VAL A 463 22.16 -6.48 -11.72
N SER A 464 21.82 -5.22 -11.96
CA SER A 464 20.83 -4.51 -11.14
C SER A 464 19.39 -4.95 -11.40
N CYS A 465 19.08 -5.36 -12.64
CA CYS A 465 17.76 -5.83 -13.04
C CYS A 465 17.62 -7.36 -12.97
N GLN A 466 18.60 -8.09 -12.43
CA GLN A 466 18.61 -9.56 -12.46
C GLN A 466 17.37 -10.18 -11.80
N THR A 467 16.88 -9.64 -10.69
CA THR A 467 15.67 -10.11 -10.00
C THR A 467 14.44 -9.92 -10.85
N PHE A 468 14.31 -8.78 -11.51
CA PHE A 468 13.25 -8.51 -12.46
C PHE A 468 13.29 -9.45 -13.65
N ILE A 469 14.47 -9.61 -14.28
CA ILE A 469 14.68 -10.53 -15.43
C ILE A 469 14.34 -11.97 -15.01
N ALA A 470 14.80 -12.42 -13.84
CA ALA A 470 14.50 -13.74 -13.30
C ALA A 470 12.99 -13.96 -13.08
N ASN A 471 12.24 -12.89 -12.74
CA ASN A 471 10.80 -12.96 -12.60
C ASN A 471 10.04 -13.03 -13.93
N LEU A 472 10.66 -12.62 -15.04
CA LEU A 472 10.07 -12.71 -16.39
C LEU A 472 10.35 -14.07 -17.06
N LEU A 473 11.41 -14.80 -16.64
CA LEU A 473 11.80 -16.05 -17.28
C LEU A 473 10.90 -17.22 -16.85
N PRO A 474 10.41 -18.05 -17.80
CA PRO A 474 9.75 -19.30 -17.48
C PRO A 474 10.77 -20.39 -17.06
N PRO A 475 10.37 -21.50 -16.38
CA PRO A 475 9.01 -21.78 -15.97
C PRO A 475 8.80 -21.49 -14.48
N LYS A 476 7.75 -20.79 -14.12
CA LYS A 476 7.32 -20.80 -12.73
C LYS A 476 6.10 -21.70 -12.62
N SER A 477 6.27 -22.74 -11.87
CA SER A 477 5.43 -23.91 -11.74
C SER A 477 4.12 -23.69 -10.99
N SER A 478 3.59 -22.50 -10.92
CA SER A 478 2.27 -22.34 -10.33
C SER A 478 1.47 -21.31 -11.06
N PRO A 479 0.63 -21.76 -11.99
CA PRO A 479 -0.19 -20.86 -12.77
C PRO A 479 -1.27 -20.18 -11.94
N VAL A 480 -1.71 -20.73 -10.81
CA VAL A 480 -2.88 -20.22 -10.10
C VAL A 480 -2.79 -20.60 -8.64
N ALA A 481 -2.00 -19.89 -7.89
CA ALA A 481 -2.27 -19.85 -6.47
C ALA A 481 -2.71 -18.43 -6.14
N TYR A 482 -3.87 -18.33 -5.50
CA TYR A 482 -4.20 -17.20 -4.64
C TYR A 482 -3.85 -17.61 -3.21
N PRO A 483 -2.56 -17.84 -2.91
CA PRO A 483 -2.20 -18.01 -1.51
C PRO A 483 -2.14 -16.61 -0.88
N PRO A 484 -2.70 -16.44 0.30
CA PRO A 484 -3.36 -17.48 1.10
C PRO A 484 -4.89 -17.56 0.87
N TYR A 485 -5.44 -16.86 -0.13
CA TYR A 485 -6.89 -16.71 -0.31
C TYR A 485 -7.35 -17.47 -1.55
N TYR A 486 -8.52 -18.11 -1.44
CA TYR A 486 -9.17 -18.79 -2.57
C TYR A 486 -10.57 -18.18 -2.79
N PRO A 487 -10.70 -17.20 -3.71
CA PRO A 487 -11.93 -16.43 -3.91
C PRO A 487 -13.18 -17.29 -4.12
N PRO A 488 -13.18 -18.40 -4.92
CA PRO A 488 -14.38 -19.19 -5.12
C PRO A 488 -14.92 -19.85 -3.84
N GLU A 489 -14.05 -20.29 -2.92
CA GLU A 489 -14.50 -20.88 -1.66
C GLU A 489 -15.04 -19.81 -0.71
N ILE A 490 -14.37 -18.65 -0.66
CA ILE A 490 -14.83 -17.51 0.16
C ILE A 490 -16.19 -17.02 -0.31
N GLN A 491 -16.42 -16.90 -1.63
CA GLN A 491 -17.74 -16.57 -2.18
C GLN A 491 -18.78 -17.62 -1.82
N LYS A 492 -18.45 -18.91 -1.97
CA LYS A 492 -19.36 -20.00 -1.60
C LYS A 492 -19.77 -19.95 -0.13
N VAL A 493 -18.82 -19.74 0.78
CA VAL A 493 -19.08 -19.64 2.22
C VAL A 493 -19.94 -18.42 2.53
N SER A 494 -19.65 -17.28 1.89
CA SER A 494 -20.43 -16.05 2.06
C SER A 494 -21.84 -16.18 1.48
N ASP A 495 -22.03 -16.84 0.34
CA ASP A 495 -23.35 -17.08 -0.27
C ASP A 495 -24.27 -17.99 0.61
N TRP A 496 -23.72 -18.74 1.58
CA TRP A 496 -24.52 -19.48 2.56
C TRP A 496 -25.07 -18.59 3.69
N MET A 497 -24.53 -17.39 3.85
CA MET A 497 -24.96 -16.42 4.86
C MET A 497 -26.00 -15.46 4.28
N ARG A 498 -26.86 -14.90 5.14
CA ARG A 498 -27.75 -13.82 4.75
C ARG A 498 -27.00 -12.48 4.80
N PRO A 499 -27.34 -11.51 3.95
CA PRO A 499 -26.64 -10.22 3.91
C PRO A 499 -26.64 -9.42 5.24
N ASP A 500 -27.61 -9.69 6.12
CA ASP A 500 -27.76 -9.05 7.43
C ASP A 500 -27.03 -9.77 8.56
N GLU A 501 -26.58 -11.00 8.32
CA GLU A 501 -25.88 -11.83 9.31
C GLU A 501 -24.40 -11.44 9.39
N LEU A 502 -23.79 -11.60 10.56
CA LEU A 502 -22.38 -11.30 10.76
C LEU A 502 -21.54 -12.58 10.73
N MET A 503 -20.46 -12.55 9.98
CA MET A 503 -19.41 -13.56 10.02
C MET A 503 -18.26 -13.09 10.93
N MET A 504 -17.54 -14.07 11.50
CA MET A 504 -16.22 -13.86 12.12
C MET A 504 -15.18 -14.69 11.37
N SER A 505 -14.01 -14.12 11.10
CA SER A 505 -12.94 -14.83 10.40
C SER A 505 -11.55 -14.36 10.83
N ASP A 506 -10.56 -15.21 10.60
CA ASP A 506 -9.14 -14.87 10.70
C ASP A 506 -8.60 -14.13 9.45
N ILE A 507 -9.42 -14.05 8.38
CA ILE A 507 -9.14 -13.30 7.15
C ILE A 507 -10.34 -12.39 6.76
N PRO A 508 -10.84 -11.53 7.66
CA PRO A 508 -12.06 -10.77 7.41
C PRO A 508 -11.96 -9.82 6.21
N TRP A 509 -10.77 -9.29 5.92
CA TRP A 509 -10.52 -8.49 4.71
C TRP A 509 -10.80 -9.25 3.41
N ALA A 510 -10.50 -10.54 3.38
CA ALA A 510 -10.74 -11.38 2.22
C ALA A 510 -12.23 -11.77 2.11
N VAL A 511 -12.90 -12.02 3.23
CA VAL A 511 -14.35 -12.26 3.27
C VAL A 511 -15.10 -11.01 2.80
N ALA A 512 -14.75 -9.84 3.31
CA ALA A 512 -15.33 -8.57 2.89
C ALA A 512 -15.07 -8.28 1.39
N TRP A 513 -13.87 -8.56 0.89
CA TRP A 513 -13.51 -8.27 -0.49
C TRP A 513 -14.07 -9.26 -1.52
N TYR A 514 -13.87 -10.57 -1.29
CA TYR A 514 -14.33 -11.59 -2.23
C TYR A 514 -15.79 -12.00 -2.01
N GLY A 515 -16.21 -12.07 -0.75
CA GLY A 515 -17.53 -12.55 -0.35
C GLY A 515 -18.62 -11.48 -0.30
N ASP A 516 -18.26 -10.20 -0.37
CA ASP A 516 -19.22 -9.07 -0.22
C ASP A 516 -20.07 -9.21 1.05
N HIS A 517 -19.45 -9.52 2.17
CA HIS A 517 -20.15 -9.85 3.40
C HIS A 517 -19.49 -9.21 4.62
N GLN A 518 -20.31 -8.71 5.56
CA GLN A 518 -19.82 -8.16 6.81
C GLN A 518 -19.09 -9.23 7.62
N CYS A 519 -17.84 -8.96 7.93
CA CYS A 519 -16.99 -9.89 8.65
C CYS A 519 -16.18 -9.18 9.73
N VAL A 520 -16.30 -9.66 10.96
CA VAL A 520 -15.50 -9.18 12.08
C VAL A 520 -14.22 -10.02 12.19
N TRP A 521 -13.12 -9.39 12.52
CA TRP A 521 -11.88 -10.09 12.81
C TRP A 521 -12.03 -10.95 14.06
N THR A 522 -11.42 -12.15 14.06
CA THR A 522 -11.35 -12.98 15.27
C THR A 522 -10.87 -12.14 16.46
N THR A 523 -11.61 -12.23 17.55
CA THR A 523 -11.28 -11.54 18.80
C THR A 523 -9.95 -12.03 19.39
N ALA A 524 -9.37 -11.32 20.35
CA ALA A 524 -8.09 -11.68 20.93
C ALA A 524 -8.12 -13.05 21.67
N ASN A 525 -9.30 -13.52 22.07
CA ASN A 525 -9.51 -14.88 22.58
C ASN A 525 -10.88 -15.44 22.16
N SER A 526 -11.00 -16.76 22.16
CA SER A 526 -12.18 -17.51 21.68
C SER A 526 -13.29 -17.67 22.71
N GLN A 527 -13.12 -17.17 23.93
CA GLN A 527 -14.11 -17.26 25.00
C GLN A 527 -14.59 -15.88 25.44
N TYR A 528 -13.89 -15.24 26.38
CA TYR A 528 -14.36 -14.01 27.00
C TYR A 528 -14.66 -12.91 25.96
N GLU A 529 -13.72 -12.56 25.09
CA GLU A 529 -13.94 -11.48 24.12
C GLU A 529 -14.87 -11.89 22.99
N PHE A 530 -14.88 -13.18 22.60
CA PHE A 530 -15.86 -13.67 21.64
C PHE A 530 -17.29 -13.46 22.14
N PHE A 531 -17.59 -13.92 23.36
CA PHE A 531 -18.93 -13.75 23.95
C PHE A 531 -19.25 -12.27 24.24
N GLN A 532 -18.26 -11.49 24.66
CA GLN A 532 -18.44 -10.05 24.81
C GLN A 532 -18.87 -9.39 23.50
N PHE A 533 -18.29 -9.77 22.37
CA PHE A 533 -18.69 -9.26 21.06
C PHE A 533 -20.06 -9.81 20.64
N ASN A 534 -20.23 -11.13 20.71
CA ASN A 534 -21.45 -11.82 20.29
C ASN A 534 -22.70 -11.36 21.06
N ASP A 535 -22.59 -11.21 22.40
CA ASP A 535 -23.75 -10.97 23.27
C ASP A 535 -24.07 -9.47 23.42
N TYR A 536 -23.09 -8.57 23.21
CA TYR A 536 -23.26 -7.13 23.47
C TYR A 536 -23.11 -6.23 22.26
N VAL A 537 -22.64 -6.74 21.11
CA VAL A 537 -22.48 -5.95 19.88
C VAL A 537 -23.39 -6.47 18.78
N LYS A 538 -23.16 -7.68 18.29
CA LYS A 538 -23.99 -8.34 17.28
C LYS A 538 -23.73 -9.85 17.28
N ASP A 539 -24.80 -10.64 17.18
CA ASP A 539 -24.74 -12.10 17.07
C ASP A 539 -23.87 -12.54 15.89
N VAL A 540 -22.84 -13.33 16.17
CA VAL A 540 -22.02 -13.99 15.13
C VAL A 540 -22.73 -15.25 14.67
N ARG A 541 -23.07 -15.33 13.39
CA ARG A 541 -23.84 -16.45 12.79
C ARG A 541 -22.98 -17.42 11.98
N GLY A 542 -21.75 -17.04 11.68
CA GLY A 542 -20.77 -17.88 10.98
C GLY A 542 -19.34 -17.60 11.45
N LEU A 543 -18.56 -18.65 11.66
CA LEU A 543 -17.13 -18.58 11.97
C LEU A 543 -16.35 -19.27 10.86
N TYR A 544 -15.51 -18.53 10.14
CA TYR A 544 -14.66 -19.07 9.08
C TYR A 544 -13.19 -18.92 9.46
N LEU A 545 -12.53 -20.02 9.77
CA LEU A 545 -11.11 -20.10 10.09
C LEU A 545 -10.35 -20.81 8.97
N THR A 546 -9.26 -20.21 8.54
CA THR A 546 -8.44 -20.70 7.43
C THR A 546 -7.11 -21.30 7.90
N LEU A 547 -6.27 -21.74 6.96
CA LEU A 547 -4.92 -22.19 7.25
C LEU A 547 -4.05 -21.16 8.00
N ASN A 548 -4.45 -19.89 8.01
CA ASN A 548 -3.80 -18.86 8.80
C ASN A 548 -3.83 -19.21 10.31
N THR A 549 -4.98 -19.63 10.83
CA THR A 549 -5.13 -20.09 12.21
C THR A 549 -4.90 -21.60 12.35
N LEU A 550 -5.30 -22.40 11.34
CA LEU A 550 -5.23 -23.87 11.41
C LEU A 550 -3.81 -24.44 11.29
N ASP A 551 -2.88 -23.70 10.68
CA ASP A 551 -1.51 -24.16 10.44
C ASP A 551 -0.47 -23.13 10.93
N GLN A 552 -0.42 -21.93 10.33
CA GLN A 552 0.67 -20.98 10.53
C GLN A 552 0.78 -20.44 11.96
N LYS A 553 -0.33 -20.17 12.62
CA LYS A 553 -0.37 -19.61 13.98
C LYS A 553 -0.73 -20.64 15.06
N LEU A 554 -1.21 -21.81 14.66
CA LEU A 554 -1.74 -22.82 15.59
C LEU A 554 -0.75 -23.13 16.70
N PHE A 555 0.48 -23.49 16.36
CA PHE A 555 1.52 -23.86 17.32
C PHE A 555 1.87 -22.71 18.26
N THR A 556 2.00 -21.50 17.72
CA THR A 556 2.30 -20.29 18.51
C THR A 556 1.14 -19.94 19.45
N GLU A 557 -0.09 -20.01 18.97
CA GLU A 557 -1.27 -19.72 19.78
C GLU A 557 -1.53 -20.80 20.84
N CYS A 558 -1.28 -22.06 20.55
CA CYS A 558 -1.40 -23.12 21.55
C CYS A 558 -0.38 -22.98 22.67
N LEU A 559 0.86 -22.58 22.36
CA LEU A 559 1.94 -22.45 23.35
C LEU A 559 1.88 -21.13 24.13
N GLN A 560 1.54 -20.03 23.49
CA GLN A 560 1.62 -18.68 24.05
C GLN A 560 0.26 -18.07 24.38
N GLY A 561 -0.81 -18.50 23.73
CA GLY A 561 -2.14 -17.89 23.80
C GLY A 561 -2.99 -18.35 25.00
N GLY A 562 -2.55 -19.35 25.79
CA GLY A 562 -3.32 -19.88 26.92
C GLY A 562 -4.52 -20.75 26.50
N VAL A 563 -5.33 -21.16 27.49
CA VAL A 563 -6.45 -22.11 27.31
C VAL A 563 -7.55 -21.56 26.40
N ASP A 564 -7.71 -20.24 26.35
CA ASP A 564 -8.79 -19.52 25.65
C ASP A 564 -8.36 -19.00 24.26
N SER A 565 -7.20 -19.43 23.76
CA SER A 565 -6.74 -19.06 22.42
C SER A 565 -7.55 -19.73 21.33
N TRP A 566 -7.62 -19.09 20.14
CA TRP A 566 -8.21 -19.69 18.94
C TRP A 566 -7.51 -20.98 18.52
N GLY A 567 -6.19 -21.10 18.73
CA GLY A 567 -5.45 -22.33 18.48
C GLY A 567 -5.95 -23.50 19.34
N ASN A 568 -6.17 -23.27 20.63
CA ASN A 568 -6.74 -24.31 21.52
C ASN A 568 -8.21 -24.62 21.19
N PHE A 569 -8.99 -23.63 20.77
CA PHE A 569 -10.34 -23.85 20.26
C PHE A 569 -10.33 -24.78 19.04
N VAL A 570 -9.46 -24.52 18.07
CA VAL A 570 -9.30 -25.36 16.87
C VAL A 570 -8.86 -26.78 17.24
N LEU A 571 -7.88 -26.93 18.14
CA LEU A 571 -7.44 -28.25 18.59
C LEU A 571 -8.58 -29.08 19.19
N LYS A 572 -9.39 -28.46 20.03
CA LYS A 572 -10.56 -29.12 20.64
C LYS A 572 -11.61 -29.46 19.59
N THR A 573 -11.86 -28.57 18.67
CA THR A 573 -12.93 -28.72 17.65
C THR A 573 -12.53 -29.74 16.57
N VAL A 574 -11.32 -29.64 16.02
CA VAL A 574 -10.88 -30.47 14.90
C VAL A 574 -10.25 -31.79 15.36
N ALA A 575 -9.32 -31.75 16.31
CA ALA A 575 -8.59 -32.95 16.74
C ALA A 575 -9.39 -33.82 17.73
N ALA A 576 -10.16 -33.21 18.63
CA ALA A 576 -10.96 -33.94 19.62
C ALA A 576 -12.43 -34.07 19.23
N ASN A 577 -12.87 -33.47 18.12
CA ASN A 577 -14.25 -33.42 17.64
C ASN A 577 -15.23 -32.92 18.76
N GLN A 578 -14.79 -31.96 19.56
CA GLN A 578 -15.53 -31.42 20.71
C GLN A 578 -15.65 -29.90 20.58
N ILE A 579 -16.80 -29.43 20.16
CA ILE A 579 -17.15 -28.00 20.24
C ILE A 579 -17.58 -27.72 21.68
N PRO A 580 -17.07 -26.64 22.32
CA PRO A 580 -17.52 -26.28 23.66
C PRO A 580 -19.05 -26.17 23.74
N PRO A 581 -19.72 -26.76 24.74
CA PRO A 581 -21.20 -26.79 24.80
C PRO A 581 -21.86 -25.42 24.77
N GLN A 582 -21.17 -24.40 25.30
CA GLN A 582 -21.65 -23.03 25.35
C GLN A 582 -21.44 -22.25 24.03
N PHE A 583 -20.61 -22.77 23.11
CA PHE A 583 -20.32 -22.09 21.85
C PHE A 583 -21.56 -22.12 20.93
N PRO A 584 -21.99 -20.97 20.37
CA PRO A 584 -23.26 -20.88 19.65
C PRO A 584 -23.22 -21.58 18.27
N LEU A 585 -22.05 -21.71 17.66
CA LEU A 585 -21.88 -22.25 16.31
C LEU A 585 -21.44 -23.72 16.38
N LYS A 586 -22.31 -24.63 15.97
CA LYS A 586 -22.11 -26.09 16.16
C LYS A 586 -22.18 -26.91 14.88
N VAL A 587 -22.63 -26.31 13.77
CA VAL A 587 -22.87 -27.03 12.51
C VAL A 587 -21.75 -26.71 11.52
N ALA A 588 -21.13 -27.75 10.95
CA ALA A 588 -20.08 -27.63 9.94
C ALA A 588 -20.47 -28.31 8.64
N PRO A 589 -20.13 -27.74 7.45
CA PRO A 589 -20.30 -28.43 6.17
C PRO A 589 -19.24 -29.50 5.97
N TYR A 590 -19.54 -30.50 5.16
CA TYR A 590 -18.54 -31.43 4.67
C TYR A 590 -17.87 -30.88 3.40
N GLY A 591 -16.55 -31.06 3.29
CA GLY A 591 -15.84 -30.86 2.01
C GLY A 591 -15.40 -29.44 1.68
N LEU A 592 -15.08 -28.60 2.67
CA LEU A 592 -14.28 -27.41 2.44
C LEU A 592 -12.80 -27.77 2.24
N LEU A 593 -12.16 -27.15 1.25
CA LEU A 593 -10.79 -27.49 0.84
C LEU A 593 -9.72 -26.90 1.76
N SER A 594 -9.99 -25.75 2.40
CA SER A 594 -8.94 -24.97 3.04
C SER A 594 -9.31 -24.32 4.37
N GLY A 595 -10.47 -24.66 4.96
CA GLY A 595 -10.89 -23.98 6.19
C GLY A 595 -11.89 -24.73 7.05
N LEU A 596 -12.08 -24.26 8.27
CA LEU A 596 -13.14 -24.66 9.20
C LEU A 596 -14.26 -23.60 9.13
N PHE A 597 -15.47 -24.01 8.77
CA PHE A 597 -16.64 -23.17 8.81
C PHE A 597 -17.65 -23.73 9.81
N LEU A 598 -18.02 -22.91 10.78
CA LEU A 598 -19.03 -23.27 11.79
C LEU A 598 -20.19 -22.28 11.73
N THR A 599 -21.42 -22.78 11.84
CA THR A 599 -22.65 -21.97 11.82
C THR A 599 -23.62 -22.38 12.94
N ASP A 600 -24.60 -21.55 13.22
CA ASP A 600 -25.69 -21.79 14.17
C ASP A 600 -26.67 -22.88 13.69
N ARG A 601 -26.82 -23.05 12.36
CA ARG A 601 -27.74 -23.98 11.70
C ARG A 601 -27.19 -24.45 10.36
N GLN A 602 -27.74 -25.52 9.84
CA GLN A 602 -27.39 -25.99 8.47
C GLN A 602 -27.89 -24.96 7.44
N ARG A 603 -26.99 -24.52 6.53
CA ARG A 603 -27.24 -23.45 5.55
C ARG A 603 -26.98 -23.92 4.11
N TRP A 604 -26.38 -25.07 3.92
CA TRP A 604 -26.11 -25.73 2.64
C TRP A 604 -27.13 -26.82 2.38
N GLU A 605 -27.45 -27.04 1.12
CA GLU A 605 -28.26 -28.17 0.69
C GLU A 605 -27.54 -29.47 1.03
N ALA A 606 -28.29 -30.46 1.50
CA ALA A 606 -27.76 -31.82 1.72
C ALA A 606 -27.32 -32.41 0.36
N GLN A 607 -26.03 -32.64 0.19
CA GLN A 607 -25.51 -33.32 -0.98
C GLN A 607 -25.85 -34.80 -0.93
#